data_768a83d5e11ea19dc8745ac596c214c8
#
_entry.id   768a83d5e11ea19dc8745ac596c214c8
#
_cell.length_a   1.000
_cell.length_b   1.000
_cell.length_c   1.000
_cell.angle_alpha   90.00
_cell.angle_beta   90.00
_cell.angle_gamma   90.00
#
_symmetry.space_group_name_H-M   'P 1'
#
loop_
_entity.id
_entity.type
_entity.pdbx_description
1 polymer ?
#
loop_
_entity_poly.entity_id
_entity_poly.type
_entity_poly.pdbx_seq_one_letter_code
_entity_poly.pdbx_strand_id
1 'polypeptide(L)'
;TYERNKEAADAENKYIFTCKNTGRLCLFTTTGQMHTIKVLDLPYGKFRDKGTPIDNVSNFSQKTEEIVYITSQKELNLCQVIFATAQSMLKVVDGGEFDVTKRTVAATKLAEGDSVVSVTALTDQRNIVLQTKAGFFLRFAVDEIPEKKKGAIGVRGMKLGDGDQVENVY
;
A
#
# COMPACT_ATOMS: atom_id res chain seq x y z
N THR A 1 2.64 -23.22 -17.02
CA THR A 1 2.64 -23.05 -15.54
C THR A 1 3.36 -21.76 -15.16
N TYR A 2 3.11 -21.22 -13.97
CA TYR A 2 3.82 -20.03 -13.46
C TYR A 2 5.35 -20.19 -13.50
N GLU A 3 5.86 -21.36 -13.10
CA GLU A 3 7.30 -21.66 -13.08
C GLU A 3 7.97 -21.48 -14.45
N ARG A 4 7.29 -21.85 -15.55
CA ARG A 4 7.83 -21.68 -16.91
C ARG A 4 7.82 -20.22 -17.39
N ASN A 5 7.02 -19.38 -16.78
CA ASN A 5 6.82 -17.98 -17.18
C ASN A 5 7.17 -17.01 -16.05
N LYS A 6 7.87 -17.49 -15.02
CA LYS A 6 8.18 -16.71 -13.83
C LYS A 6 8.92 -15.41 -14.17
N GLU A 7 9.96 -15.49 -15.01
CA GLU A 7 10.75 -14.32 -15.39
C GLU A 7 9.90 -13.25 -16.11
N ALA A 8 9.02 -13.69 -17.02
CA ALA A 8 8.11 -12.77 -17.70
C ALA A 8 7.07 -12.19 -16.73
N ALA A 9 6.53 -13.02 -15.83
CA ALA A 9 5.58 -12.56 -14.84
C ALA A 9 6.21 -11.55 -13.86
N ASP A 10 7.42 -11.81 -13.40
CA ASP A 10 8.17 -10.93 -12.50
C ASP A 10 8.54 -9.60 -13.19
N ALA A 11 8.82 -9.62 -14.50
CA ALA A 11 9.14 -8.41 -15.26
C ALA A 11 7.92 -7.55 -15.59
N GLU A 12 6.74 -8.16 -15.79
CA GLU A 12 5.52 -7.47 -16.25
C GLU A 12 4.61 -7.03 -15.09
N ASN A 13 4.80 -7.55 -13.88
CA ASN A 13 3.89 -7.30 -12.76
C ASN A 13 4.59 -6.59 -11.61
N LYS A 14 3.95 -5.55 -11.09
CA LYS A 14 4.43 -4.78 -9.93
C LYS A 14 4.32 -5.56 -8.61
N TYR A 15 3.29 -6.41 -8.49
CA TYR A 15 3.00 -7.18 -7.28
C TYR A 15 2.88 -8.65 -7.61
N ILE A 16 3.73 -9.48 -7.02
CA ILE A 16 3.68 -10.94 -7.14
C ILE A 16 3.83 -11.53 -5.74
N PHE A 17 2.85 -12.30 -5.33
CA PHE A 17 2.86 -13.00 -4.04
C PHE A 17 1.96 -14.23 -4.09
N THR A 18 2.17 -15.16 -3.19
CA THR A 18 1.38 -16.38 -3.08
C THR A 18 0.38 -16.24 -1.94
N CYS A 19 -0.87 -16.59 -2.20
CA CYS A 19 -1.89 -16.66 -1.16
C CYS A 19 -2.75 -17.92 -1.33
N LYS A 20 -3.42 -18.32 -0.26
CA LYS A 20 -4.41 -19.42 -0.32
C LYS A 20 -5.68 -18.92 -1.01
N ASN A 21 -6.39 -19.81 -1.70
CA ASN A 21 -7.69 -19.50 -2.29
C ASN A 21 -8.74 -19.08 -1.25
N THR A 22 -8.61 -19.50 -0.01
CA THR A 22 -9.46 -19.08 1.12
C THR A 22 -9.01 -17.75 1.74
N GLY A 23 -7.90 -17.17 1.26
CA GLY A 23 -7.33 -15.93 1.77
C GLY A 23 -8.03 -14.69 1.23
N ARG A 24 -7.50 -13.53 1.63
CA ARG A 24 -7.94 -12.21 1.18
C ARG A 24 -6.78 -11.41 0.66
N LEU A 25 -7.05 -10.60 -0.35
CA LEU A 25 -6.16 -9.55 -0.83
C LEU A 25 -6.54 -8.24 -0.15
N CYS A 26 -5.54 -7.44 0.16
CA CYS A 26 -5.68 -6.11 0.75
C CYS A 26 -5.08 -5.09 -0.20
N LEU A 27 -5.89 -4.10 -0.61
CA LEU A 27 -5.53 -3.03 -1.52
C LEU A 27 -5.57 -1.71 -0.77
N PHE A 28 -4.41 -1.06 -0.66
CA PHE A 28 -4.30 0.27 -0.07
C PHE A 28 -4.33 1.32 -1.16
N THR A 29 -5.04 2.42 -0.92
CA THR A 29 -5.29 3.44 -1.93
C THR A 29 -4.82 4.83 -1.51
N THR A 30 -4.69 5.72 -2.48
CA THR A 30 -4.30 7.13 -2.29
C THR A 30 -5.24 7.89 -1.36
N THR A 31 -6.49 7.47 -1.23
CA THR A 31 -7.49 8.10 -0.35
C THR A 31 -7.41 7.61 1.11
N GLY A 32 -6.42 6.77 1.44
CA GLY A 32 -6.26 6.23 2.77
C GLY A 32 -7.23 5.11 3.12
N GLN A 33 -7.87 4.51 2.13
CA GLN A 33 -8.74 3.34 2.28
C GLN A 33 -7.96 2.05 2.06
N MET A 34 -8.44 0.97 2.65
CA MET A 34 -8.06 -0.39 2.30
C MET A 34 -9.31 -1.15 1.87
N HIS A 35 -9.27 -1.71 0.66
CA HIS A 35 -10.30 -2.62 0.15
C HIS A 35 -9.83 -4.05 0.27
N THR A 36 -10.73 -4.96 0.63
CA THR A 36 -10.43 -6.39 0.71
C THR A 36 -11.18 -7.15 -0.37
N ILE A 37 -10.53 -8.16 -0.93
CA ILE A 37 -11.10 -9.07 -1.92
C ILE A 37 -10.86 -10.49 -1.41
N LYS A 38 -11.89 -11.31 -1.33
CA LYS A 38 -11.72 -12.74 -1.12
C LYS A 38 -11.15 -13.35 -2.41
N VAL A 39 -10.12 -14.16 -2.29
CA VAL A 39 -9.52 -14.81 -3.48
C VAL A 39 -10.53 -15.68 -4.21
N LEU A 40 -11.47 -16.32 -3.49
CA LEU A 40 -12.57 -17.10 -4.07
C LEU A 40 -13.54 -16.28 -4.93
N ASP A 41 -13.64 -14.97 -4.71
CA ASP A 41 -14.51 -14.08 -5.49
C ASP A 41 -13.84 -13.64 -6.82
N LEU A 42 -12.55 -13.93 -7.00
CA LEU A 42 -11.85 -13.64 -8.24
C LEU A 42 -12.22 -14.68 -9.30
N PRO A 43 -12.65 -14.27 -10.50
CA PRO A 43 -12.93 -15.19 -11.58
C PRO A 43 -11.70 -16.02 -11.95
N TYR A 44 -11.90 -17.31 -12.13
CA TYR A 44 -10.86 -18.19 -12.64
C TYR A 44 -10.62 -17.91 -14.13
N GLY A 45 -9.35 -17.78 -14.51
CA GLY A 45 -8.96 -17.56 -15.90
C GLY A 45 -7.76 -18.41 -16.28
N LYS A 46 -7.46 -18.42 -17.57
CA LYS A 46 -6.25 -19.03 -18.11
C LYS A 46 -5.11 -18.02 -18.11
N PHE A 47 -3.89 -18.51 -18.10
CA PHE A 47 -2.72 -17.68 -18.33
C PHE A 47 -2.85 -16.93 -19.66
N ARG A 48 -2.60 -15.61 -19.66
CA ARG A 48 -2.79 -14.66 -20.75
C ARG A 48 -4.23 -14.17 -20.98
N ASP A 49 -5.19 -14.58 -20.17
CA ASP A 49 -6.51 -13.95 -20.22
C ASP A 49 -6.39 -12.49 -19.74
N LYS A 50 -7.28 -11.63 -20.26
CA LYS A 50 -7.32 -10.20 -19.88
C LYS A 50 -7.58 -9.96 -18.39
N GLY A 51 -8.22 -10.92 -17.71
CA GLY A 51 -8.65 -10.78 -16.33
C GLY A 51 -9.91 -9.93 -16.17
N THR A 52 -10.21 -9.58 -14.93
CA THR A 52 -11.39 -8.80 -14.54
C THR A 52 -10.95 -7.47 -13.93
N PRO A 53 -11.57 -6.34 -14.30
CA PRO A 53 -11.29 -5.07 -13.66
C PRO A 53 -11.52 -5.13 -12.16
N ILE A 54 -10.63 -4.53 -11.40
CA ILE A 54 -10.66 -4.54 -9.93
C ILE A 54 -11.93 -3.90 -9.36
N ASP A 55 -12.47 -2.90 -10.05
CA ASP A 55 -13.73 -2.23 -9.72
C ASP A 55 -14.93 -3.21 -9.70
N ASN A 56 -14.85 -4.31 -10.46
CA ASN A 56 -15.90 -5.31 -10.53
C ASN A 56 -15.87 -6.32 -9.38
N VAL A 57 -14.75 -6.45 -8.70
CA VAL A 57 -14.54 -7.45 -7.64
C VAL A 57 -14.30 -6.84 -6.26
N SER A 58 -14.24 -5.50 -6.18
CA SER A 58 -14.02 -4.75 -4.95
C SER A 58 -14.86 -3.47 -4.90
N ASN A 59 -14.73 -2.73 -3.79
CA ASN A 59 -15.29 -1.38 -3.67
C ASN A 59 -14.32 -0.29 -4.17
N PHE A 60 -13.17 -0.67 -4.72
CA PHE A 60 -12.23 0.26 -5.34
C PHE A 60 -12.86 0.95 -6.56
N SER A 61 -12.54 2.21 -6.78
CA SER A 61 -12.97 2.96 -7.96
C SER A 61 -11.81 3.72 -8.58
N GLN A 62 -11.43 3.35 -9.80
CA GLN A 62 -10.38 4.03 -10.58
C GLN A 62 -10.69 5.52 -10.85
N LYS A 63 -11.95 5.94 -10.69
CA LYS A 63 -12.35 7.35 -10.88
C LYS A 63 -11.92 8.26 -9.74
N THR A 64 -11.74 7.72 -8.54
CA THR A 64 -11.56 8.51 -7.31
C THR A 64 -10.29 8.21 -6.56
N GLU A 65 -9.65 7.09 -6.84
CA GLU A 65 -8.48 6.63 -6.10
C GLU A 65 -7.54 5.80 -6.98
N GLU A 66 -6.28 5.68 -6.53
CA GLU A 66 -5.26 4.83 -7.14
C GLU A 66 -4.74 3.84 -6.11
N ILE A 67 -4.28 2.69 -6.59
CA ILE A 67 -3.69 1.67 -5.73
C ILE A 67 -2.23 2.03 -5.45
N VAL A 68 -1.88 2.09 -4.17
CA VAL A 68 -0.48 2.34 -3.73
C VAL A 68 0.22 1.07 -3.25
N TYR A 69 -0.53 0.07 -2.77
CA TYR A 69 0.02 -1.21 -2.32
C TYR A 69 -1.00 -2.33 -2.38
N ILE A 70 -0.56 -3.53 -2.77
CA ILE A 70 -1.36 -4.76 -2.74
C ILE A 70 -0.56 -5.85 -2.05
N THR A 71 -1.20 -6.56 -1.13
CA THR A 71 -0.62 -7.74 -0.49
C THR A 71 -1.73 -8.68 -0.02
N SER A 72 -1.36 -9.85 0.50
CA SER A 72 -2.32 -10.76 1.14
C SER A 72 -2.51 -10.40 2.62
N GLN A 73 -3.69 -10.70 3.16
CA GLN A 73 -3.95 -10.56 4.60
C GLN A 73 -2.95 -11.35 5.44
N LYS A 74 -2.55 -12.53 4.96
CA LYS A 74 -1.56 -13.36 5.64
C LYS A 74 -0.21 -12.64 5.79
N GLU A 75 0.27 -12.00 4.74
CA GLU A 75 1.53 -11.24 4.79
C GLU A 75 1.41 -10.04 5.73
N LEU A 76 0.28 -9.31 5.69
CA LEU A 76 0.05 -8.20 6.61
C LEU A 76 0.10 -8.63 8.07
N ASN A 77 -0.51 -9.77 8.42
CA ASN A 77 -0.53 -10.27 9.79
C ASN A 77 0.88 -10.61 10.34
N LEU A 78 1.87 -10.73 9.46
CA LEU A 78 3.25 -11.10 9.82
C LEU A 78 4.21 -9.90 9.85
N CYS A 79 3.77 -8.70 9.50
CA CYS A 79 4.67 -7.55 9.38
C CYS A 79 4.03 -6.26 9.91
N GLN A 80 4.87 -5.25 10.04
CA GLN A 80 4.46 -3.86 10.17
C GLN A 80 4.47 -3.22 8.78
N VAL A 81 3.73 -2.14 8.60
CA VAL A 81 3.71 -1.36 7.36
C VAL A 81 4.03 0.11 7.63
N ILE A 82 4.81 0.70 6.73
CA ILE A 82 5.15 2.13 6.75
C ILE A 82 4.15 2.85 5.84
N PHE A 83 3.50 3.87 6.36
CA PHE A 83 2.69 4.81 5.58
C PHE A 83 3.46 6.10 5.37
N ALA A 84 3.40 6.65 4.17
CA ALA A 84 3.88 7.98 3.85
C ALA A 84 2.86 8.73 2.99
N THR A 85 2.62 10.00 3.32
CA THR A 85 1.65 10.85 2.63
C THR A 85 2.31 11.98 1.84
N ALA A 86 1.56 12.61 0.94
CA ALA A 86 2.01 13.76 0.14
C ALA A 86 2.43 14.94 1.03
N GLN A 87 1.78 15.16 2.17
CA GLN A 87 2.15 16.19 3.15
C GLN A 87 3.27 15.73 4.11
N SER A 88 3.97 14.63 3.77
CA SER A 88 5.09 14.09 4.54
C SER A 88 4.70 13.57 5.93
N MET A 89 3.50 13.06 6.10
CA MET A 89 3.10 12.39 7.33
C MET A 89 3.50 10.92 7.25
N LEU A 90 4.22 10.44 8.28
CA LEU A 90 4.79 9.10 8.36
C LEU A 90 4.35 8.40 9.64
N LYS A 91 4.16 7.11 9.55
CA LYS A 91 3.95 6.21 10.68
C LYS A 91 4.26 4.77 10.31
N VAL A 92 4.55 3.97 11.32
CA VAL A 92 4.57 2.50 11.26
C VAL A 92 3.29 1.99 11.90
N VAL A 93 2.62 1.03 11.28
CA VAL A 93 1.40 0.41 11.78
C VAL A 93 1.57 -1.09 11.82
N ASP A 94 1.12 -1.73 12.91
CA ASP A 94 1.03 -3.19 12.97
C ASP A 94 0.07 -3.70 11.90
N GLY A 95 0.54 -4.60 11.03
CA GLY A 95 -0.26 -5.15 9.95
C GLY A 95 -1.48 -5.96 10.43
N GLY A 96 -1.45 -6.47 11.67
CA GLY A 96 -2.58 -7.14 12.30
C GLY A 96 -3.80 -6.23 12.50
N GLU A 97 -3.63 -4.91 12.54
CA GLU A 97 -4.75 -3.95 12.59
C GLU A 97 -5.63 -3.96 11.34
N PHE A 98 -5.12 -4.54 10.26
CA PHE A 98 -5.83 -4.68 8.98
C PHE A 98 -6.50 -6.04 8.80
N ASP A 99 -6.47 -6.91 9.81
CA ASP A 99 -7.23 -8.17 9.83
C ASP A 99 -8.71 -7.89 10.14
N VAL A 100 -9.44 -7.52 9.10
CA VAL A 100 -10.83 -7.10 9.17
C VAL A 100 -11.71 -7.91 8.23
N THR A 101 -12.99 -8.03 8.57
CA THR A 101 -13.99 -8.74 7.75
C THR A 101 -14.69 -7.83 6.74
N LYS A 102 -14.65 -6.51 6.95
CA LYS A 102 -15.28 -5.51 6.08
C LYS A 102 -14.58 -5.45 4.72
N ARG A 103 -15.34 -5.19 3.67
CA ARG A 103 -14.81 -5.02 2.30
C ARG A 103 -14.01 -3.73 2.13
N THR A 104 -14.28 -2.72 2.95
CA THR A 104 -13.59 -1.44 2.94
C THR A 104 -13.46 -0.91 4.36
N VAL A 105 -12.27 -0.45 4.71
CA VAL A 105 -11.99 0.24 5.97
C VAL A 105 -11.05 1.41 5.72
N ALA A 106 -11.09 2.40 6.61
CA ALA A 106 -10.06 3.43 6.66
C ALA A 106 -8.74 2.79 7.12
N ALA A 107 -7.72 2.85 6.27
CA ALA A 107 -6.39 2.32 6.57
C ALA A 107 -5.54 3.36 7.32
N THR A 108 -5.80 4.63 7.10
CA THR A 108 -5.15 5.74 7.81
C THR A 108 -6.09 6.94 7.88
N LYS A 109 -5.87 7.79 8.86
CA LYS A 109 -6.48 9.13 8.89
C LYS A 109 -5.58 10.08 8.09
N LEU A 110 -6.17 10.84 7.20
CA LEU A 110 -5.49 11.87 6.41
C LEU A 110 -5.81 13.27 6.96
N ALA A 111 -4.84 14.16 6.89
CA ALA A 111 -5.09 15.59 7.04
C ALA A 111 -5.89 16.13 5.84
N GLU A 112 -6.45 17.31 5.98
CA GLU A 112 -7.19 17.96 4.88
C GLU A 112 -6.28 18.17 3.66
N GLY A 113 -6.76 17.75 2.49
CA GLY A 113 -6.04 17.85 1.23
C GLY A 113 -4.83 16.91 1.08
N ASP A 114 -4.62 15.97 2.02
CA ASP A 114 -3.52 15.01 1.95
C ASP A 114 -3.93 13.73 1.20
N SER A 115 -2.95 12.97 0.74
CA SER A 115 -3.12 11.67 0.10
C SER A 115 -1.99 10.71 0.47
N VAL A 116 -2.26 9.42 0.46
CA VAL A 116 -1.23 8.40 0.65
C VAL A 116 -0.39 8.30 -0.63
N VAL A 117 0.91 8.38 -0.47
CA VAL A 117 1.89 8.22 -1.56
C VAL A 117 2.47 6.81 -1.57
N SER A 118 2.72 6.26 -0.38
CA SER A 118 3.35 4.95 -0.25
C SER A 118 2.82 4.19 0.97
N VAL A 119 2.63 2.90 0.78
CA VAL A 119 2.48 1.91 1.84
C VAL A 119 3.45 0.78 1.53
N THR A 120 4.31 0.42 2.48
CA THR A 120 5.36 -0.59 2.26
C THR A 120 5.50 -1.47 3.49
N ALA A 121 5.60 -2.77 3.29
CA ALA A 121 5.93 -3.70 4.37
C ALA A 121 7.31 -3.38 4.94
N LEU A 122 7.38 -3.29 6.26
CA LEU A 122 8.65 -3.15 6.97
C LEU A 122 9.26 -4.54 7.16
N THR A 123 10.39 -4.78 6.50
CA THR A 123 11.14 -6.03 6.57
C THR A 123 12.52 -5.80 7.17
N ASP A 124 13.50 -5.46 6.35
CA ASP A 124 14.91 -5.27 6.70
C ASP A 124 15.45 -3.88 6.34
N GLN A 125 14.57 -2.98 5.90
CA GLN A 125 14.94 -1.62 5.56
C GLN A 125 15.51 -0.90 6.79
N ARG A 126 16.67 -0.30 6.65
CA ARG A 126 17.31 0.53 7.69
C ARG A 126 17.06 2.01 7.50
N ASN A 127 16.89 2.42 6.27
CA ASN A 127 16.66 3.82 5.91
C ASN A 127 15.48 3.92 4.97
N ILE A 128 14.88 5.09 4.97
CA ILE A 128 13.86 5.52 4.03
C ILE A 128 14.32 6.82 3.36
N VAL A 129 13.99 6.99 2.10
CA VAL A 129 14.27 8.20 1.35
C VAL A 129 12.97 8.80 0.86
N LEU A 130 12.71 10.05 1.21
CA LEU A 130 11.61 10.84 0.67
C LEU A 130 12.13 11.72 -0.45
N GLN A 131 11.42 11.78 -1.56
CA GLN A 131 11.65 12.68 -2.67
C GLN A 131 10.43 13.58 -2.86
N THR A 132 10.64 14.88 -2.98
CA THR A 132 9.55 15.83 -3.24
C THR A 132 9.45 16.20 -4.72
N LYS A 133 8.31 16.76 -5.11
CA LYS A 133 8.08 17.30 -6.47
C LYS A 133 9.07 18.40 -6.84
N ALA A 134 9.49 19.21 -5.87
CA ALA A 134 10.50 20.25 -6.07
C ALA A 134 11.94 19.70 -6.15
N GLY A 135 12.13 18.39 -6.05
CA GLY A 135 13.43 17.75 -6.21
C GLY A 135 14.29 17.66 -4.95
N PHE A 136 13.71 17.86 -3.77
CA PHE A 136 14.41 17.66 -2.50
C PHE A 136 14.40 16.19 -2.10
N PHE A 137 15.53 15.73 -1.56
CA PHE A 137 15.70 14.37 -1.05
C PHE A 137 16.07 14.41 0.43
N LEU A 138 15.42 13.60 1.24
CA LEU A 138 15.77 13.39 2.64
C LEU A 138 15.88 11.90 2.93
N ARG A 139 17.02 11.46 3.47
CA ARG A 139 17.24 10.10 3.98
C ARG A 139 17.32 10.13 5.50
N PHE A 140 16.62 9.24 6.16
CA PHE A 140 16.69 9.05 7.62
C PHE A 140 16.46 7.59 7.99
N ALA A 141 16.78 7.26 9.23
CA ALA A 141 16.62 5.90 9.73
C ALA A 141 15.13 5.56 9.93
N VAL A 142 14.74 4.35 9.56
CA VAL A 142 13.36 3.85 9.75
C VAL A 142 12.97 3.87 11.23
N ASP A 143 13.91 3.65 12.14
CA ASP A 143 13.69 3.66 13.59
C ASP A 143 13.20 5.01 14.13
N GLU A 144 13.37 6.10 13.36
CA GLU A 144 12.84 7.41 13.71
C GLU A 144 11.34 7.55 13.46
N ILE A 145 10.74 6.61 12.72
CA ILE A 145 9.31 6.63 12.42
C ILE A 145 8.56 5.95 13.57
N PRO A 146 7.68 6.68 14.30
CA PRO A 146 6.97 6.09 15.42
C PRO A 146 5.89 5.10 14.98
N GLU A 147 5.70 4.05 15.78
CA GLU A 147 4.54 3.18 15.66
C GLU A 147 3.29 3.93 16.13
N LYS A 148 2.24 3.88 15.32
CA LYS A 148 0.94 4.49 15.56
C LYS A 148 -0.17 3.53 15.15
N LYS A 149 -1.38 3.79 15.63
CA LYS A 149 -2.59 3.06 15.20
C LYS A 149 -3.03 3.50 13.80
N LYS A 150 -3.76 2.63 13.11
CA LYS A 150 -4.29 2.95 11.77
C LYS A 150 -5.13 4.23 11.75
N GLY A 151 -5.85 4.55 12.82
CA GLY A 151 -6.65 5.77 12.94
C GLY A 151 -5.87 7.07 13.21
N ALA A 152 -4.53 7.02 13.33
CA ALA A 152 -3.69 8.19 13.52
C ALA A 152 -3.23 8.78 12.16
N ILE A 153 -2.95 10.08 12.14
CA ILE A 153 -2.38 10.77 10.96
C ILE A 153 -0.89 10.41 10.80
N GLY A 154 -0.18 10.24 11.90
CA GLY A 154 1.28 10.06 11.90
C GLY A 154 2.02 11.32 12.31
N VAL A 155 3.32 11.35 12.05
CA VAL A 155 4.22 12.48 12.36
C VAL A 155 4.85 13.01 11.08
N ARG A 156 5.26 14.28 11.10
CA ARG A 156 5.95 14.90 9.98
C ARG A 156 7.36 14.32 9.84
N GLY A 157 7.67 13.75 8.67
CA GLY A 157 8.99 13.19 8.37
C GLY A 157 9.96 14.19 7.73
N MET A 158 9.43 15.09 6.90
CA MET A 158 10.23 16.09 6.17
C MET A 158 9.56 17.46 6.23
N LYS A 159 10.33 18.51 6.41
CA LYS A 159 9.83 19.88 6.28
C LYS A 159 9.70 20.20 4.79
N LEU A 160 8.48 20.47 4.35
CA LEU A 160 8.19 20.84 2.97
C LEU A 160 8.20 22.35 2.79
N GLY A 161 8.66 22.81 1.61
CA GLY A 161 8.45 24.17 1.16
C GLY A 161 6.99 24.44 0.78
N ASP A 162 6.66 25.70 0.57
CA ASP A 162 5.30 26.11 0.20
C ASP A 162 4.87 25.46 -1.12
N GLY A 163 3.75 24.75 -1.09
CA GLY A 163 3.20 24.05 -2.26
C GLY A 163 3.96 22.78 -2.69
N ASP A 164 5.03 22.40 -1.98
CA ASP A 164 5.75 21.16 -2.27
C ASP A 164 5.06 19.94 -1.64
N GLN A 165 5.30 18.78 -2.20
CA GLN A 165 4.73 17.51 -1.77
C GLN A 165 5.74 16.38 -1.92
N VAL A 166 5.67 15.38 -1.05
CA VAL A 166 6.35 14.10 -1.29
C VAL A 166 5.71 13.42 -2.50
N GLU A 167 6.53 12.97 -3.42
CA GLU A 167 6.12 12.30 -4.66
C GLU A 167 6.52 10.83 -4.68
N ASN A 168 7.74 10.52 -4.22
CA ASN A 168 8.26 9.17 -4.18
C ASN A 168 8.88 8.85 -2.81
N VAL A 169 8.83 7.56 -2.48
CA VAL A 169 9.41 6.98 -1.26
C VAL A 169 10.21 5.75 -1.66
N TYR A 170 11.47 5.69 -1.19
CA TYR A 170 12.42 4.61 -1.48
C TYR A 170 12.97 3.97 -0.22
#